data_f8374311e7ed04ff0a8875871889a552
#
_entry.id   f8374311e7ed04ff0a8875871889a552
#
_cell.length_a   1.000
_cell.length_b   1.000
_cell.length_c   1.000
_cell.angle_alpha   90.00
_cell.angle_beta   90.00
_cell.angle_gamma   90.00
#
_symmetry.space_group_name_H-M   'P 1'
#
loop_
_entity.id
_entity.type
_entity.pdbx_description
1 polymer ?
#
loop_
_entity_poly.entity_id
_entity_poly.type
_entity_poly.pdbx_seq_one_letter_code
_entity_poly.pdbx_strand_id
1 'polypeptide(L)'
;KPVLVDCDLQNWNMKISDIEKKITKKTKAIIATHIYNFPLDIEKIVKICKKNKILLIEDAAEVIGQKYKNKMCGSFGDISTFSFYANKQITTGEGGMIVTNDKKINLKCKSLRNLCFGEKNRFNHDDIGWNYRLSNIQAALGLSQLKRIKKIVKRKEQIGKKYYSILNKNPNIQILKPSCSFAKNIYWVVGIVIKNNK
;
A
#
# COMPACT_ATOMS: atom_id res chain seq x y z
N LYS A 1 0.19 -19.93 6.21
CA LYS A 1 -0.05 -19.43 7.55
C LYS A 1 0.71 -18.11 7.73
N PRO A 2 0.07 -16.98 8.14
CA PRO A 2 0.76 -15.73 8.38
C PRO A 2 1.67 -15.81 9.62
N VAL A 3 2.80 -15.09 9.54
CA VAL A 3 3.69 -14.81 10.65
C VAL A 3 3.75 -13.30 10.79
N LEU A 4 3.29 -12.77 11.90
CA LEU A 4 3.19 -11.34 12.12
C LEU A 4 4.53 -10.74 12.53
N VAL A 5 4.83 -9.55 12.02
CA VAL A 5 5.93 -8.69 12.45
C VAL A 5 5.34 -7.50 13.17
N ASP A 6 5.93 -7.10 14.28
CA ASP A 6 5.47 -5.98 15.08
C ASP A 6 5.71 -4.65 14.36
N CYS A 7 5.05 -3.57 14.82
CA CYS A 7 5.22 -2.23 14.29
C CYS A 7 6.31 -1.46 15.04
N ASP A 8 6.91 -0.50 14.33
CA ASP A 8 7.79 0.50 14.90
C ASP A 8 6.96 1.63 15.53
N LEU A 9 7.24 1.94 16.79
CA LEU A 9 6.45 2.93 17.55
C LEU A 9 6.63 4.37 17.05
N GLN A 10 7.67 4.66 16.26
CA GLN A 10 7.94 6.02 15.77
C GLN A 10 7.24 6.32 14.46
N ASN A 11 7.13 5.33 13.57
CA ASN A 11 6.58 5.51 12.22
C ASN A 11 5.38 4.60 11.92
N TRP A 12 5.03 3.71 12.86
CA TRP A 12 3.90 2.76 12.87
C TRP A 12 3.93 1.73 11.75
N ASN A 13 4.97 1.73 10.94
CA ASN A 13 5.20 0.72 9.92
C ASN A 13 5.82 -0.55 10.52
N MET A 14 5.87 -1.61 9.74
CA MET A 14 6.50 -2.87 10.10
C MET A 14 7.94 -2.66 10.57
N LYS A 15 8.31 -3.25 11.70
CA LYS A 15 9.65 -3.19 12.29
C LYS A 15 10.62 -4.07 11.52
N ILE A 16 11.37 -3.46 10.62
CA ILE A 16 12.23 -4.16 9.64
C ILE A 16 13.29 -5.03 10.31
N SER A 17 13.84 -4.61 11.47
CA SER A 17 14.84 -5.38 12.22
C SER A 17 14.34 -6.75 12.68
N ASP A 18 13.02 -6.95 12.75
CA ASP A 18 12.44 -8.20 13.22
C ASP A 18 12.03 -9.14 12.08
N ILE A 19 12.05 -8.66 10.83
CA ILE A 19 11.67 -9.46 9.65
C ILE A 19 12.60 -10.66 9.49
N GLU A 20 13.92 -10.42 9.44
CA GLU A 20 14.91 -11.49 9.18
C GLU A 20 14.86 -12.60 10.23
N LYS A 21 14.58 -12.26 11.49
CA LYS A 21 14.45 -13.22 12.60
C LYS A 21 13.28 -14.20 12.40
N LYS A 22 12.27 -13.80 11.61
CA LYS A 22 11.04 -14.58 11.37
C LYS A 22 11.05 -15.34 10.04
N ILE A 23 12.07 -15.13 9.21
CA ILE A 23 12.23 -15.86 7.95
C ILE A 23 12.70 -17.29 8.22
N THR A 24 12.04 -18.24 7.59
CA THR A 24 12.39 -19.67 7.63
C THR A 24 12.41 -20.25 6.21
N LYS A 25 12.86 -21.50 6.06
CA LYS A 25 12.79 -22.26 4.78
C LYS A 25 11.37 -22.37 4.24
N LYS A 26 10.33 -22.19 5.09
CA LYS A 26 8.92 -22.21 4.68
C LYS A 26 8.39 -20.86 4.23
N THR A 27 9.11 -19.77 4.46
CA THR A 27 8.70 -18.41 4.06
C THR A 27 8.70 -18.31 2.54
N LYS A 28 7.58 -17.86 1.96
CA LYS A 28 7.39 -17.70 0.51
C LYS A 28 7.34 -16.25 0.07
N ALA A 29 6.80 -15.38 0.91
CA ALA A 29 6.66 -13.97 0.61
C ALA A 29 6.68 -13.11 1.88
N ILE A 30 6.99 -11.83 1.71
CA ILE A 30 6.75 -10.77 2.68
C ILE A 30 5.64 -9.88 2.12
N ILE A 31 4.61 -9.60 2.94
CA ILE A 31 3.63 -8.56 2.64
C ILE A 31 4.11 -7.31 3.37
N ALA A 32 4.52 -6.31 2.61
CA ALA A 32 5.03 -5.04 3.11
C ALA A 32 3.96 -3.97 2.95
N THR A 33 3.31 -3.59 4.05
CA THR A 33 2.23 -2.58 4.05
C THR A 33 2.80 -1.22 4.42
N HIS A 34 2.51 -0.21 3.61
CA HIS A 34 2.79 1.19 3.93
C HIS A 34 1.64 1.77 4.76
N ILE A 35 1.90 2.12 6.02
CA ILE A 35 0.87 2.55 6.96
C ILE A 35 0.78 4.08 7.03
N TYR A 36 -0.44 4.61 6.98
CA TYR A 36 -0.79 6.03 7.15
C TYR A 36 -0.04 6.99 6.23
N ASN A 37 0.20 6.58 4.97
CA ASN A 37 0.95 7.32 3.94
C ASN A 37 2.44 7.58 4.23
N PHE A 38 3.00 6.97 5.26
CA PHE A 38 4.43 7.01 5.47
C PHE A 38 5.02 5.73 4.90
N PRO A 39 5.85 5.80 3.85
CA PRO A 39 6.35 4.59 3.25
C PRO A 39 7.27 3.85 4.21
N LEU A 40 7.22 2.53 4.17
CA LEU A 40 8.28 1.69 4.72
C LEU A 40 9.64 2.08 4.11
N ASP A 41 10.73 1.81 4.81
CA ASP A 41 12.07 1.78 4.19
C ASP A 41 12.15 0.55 3.28
N ILE A 42 11.41 0.64 2.17
CA ILE A 42 11.12 -0.49 1.29
C ILE A 42 12.37 -1.08 0.63
N GLU A 43 13.41 -0.28 0.41
CA GLU A 43 14.67 -0.79 -0.15
C GLU A 43 15.33 -1.84 0.75
N LYS A 44 15.21 -1.69 2.08
CA LYS A 44 15.70 -2.70 3.03
C LYS A 44 14.93 -4.02 2.87
N ILE A 45 13.61 -3.94 2.72
CA ILE A 45 12.77 -5.13 2.52
C ILE A 45 13.07 -5.80 1.18
N VAL A 46 13.25 -5.03 0.11
CA VAL A 46 13.68 -5.55 -1.19
C VAL A 46 15.01 -6.32 -1.07
N LYS A 47 15.98 -5.77 -0.32
CA LYS A 47 17.27 -6.47 -0.07
C LYS A 47 17.06 -7.77 0.70
N ILE A 48 16.23 -7.77 1.74
CA ILE A 48 15.90 -8.97 2.52
C ILE A 48 15.25 -10.04 1.62
N CYS A 49 14.27 -9.66 0.80
CA CYS A 49 13.59 -10.57 -0.12
C CYS A 49 14.57 -11.20 -1.12
N LYS A 50 15.42 -10.38 -1.75
CA LYS A 50 16.45 -10.85 -2.69
C LYS A 50 17.44 -11.81 -2.05
N LYS A 51 17.97 -11.47 -0.87
CA LYS A 51 18.92 -12.31 -0.10
C LYS A 51 18.34 -13.69 0.20
N ASN A 52 17.04 -13.75 0.54
CA ASN A 52 16.36 -14.97 0.95
C ASN A 52 15.60 -15.67 -0.20
N LYS A 53 15.63 -15.12 -1.42
CA LYS A 53 14.91 -15.63 -2.61
C LYS A 53 13.41 -15.82 -2.35
N ILE A 54 12.78 -14.86 -1.67
CA ILE A 54 11.35 -14.82 -1.37
C ILE A 54 10.70 -13.63 -2.06
N LEU A 55 9.39 -13.73 -2.32
CA LEU A 55 8.63 -12.70 -3.03
C LEU A 55 8.31 -11.51 -2.13
N LEU A 56 8.19 -10.33 -2.75
CA LEU A 56 7.70 -9.13 -2.10
C LEU A 56 6.31 -8.79 -2.64
N ILE A 57 5.32 -8.78 -1.75
CA ILE A 57 4.00 -8.22 -2.00
C ILE A 57 3.96 -6.83 -1.36
N GLU A 58 3.86 -5.78 -2.18
CA GLU A 58 3.80 -4.41 -1.67
C GLU A 58 2.34 -3.98 -1.53
N ASP A 59 1.89 -3.80 -0.30
CA ASP A 59 0.58 -3.24 -0.03
C ASP A 59 0.66 -1.71 -0.02
N ALA A 60 0.28 -1.13 -1.15
CA ALA A 60 0.28 0.31 -1.41
C ALA A 60 -1.12 0.93 -1.29
N ALA A 61 -2.05 0.26 -0.58
CA ALA A 61 -3.44 0.68 -0.46
C ALA A 61 -3.63 2.09 0.14
N GLU A 62 -2.64 2.59 0.86
CA GLU A 62 -2.72 3.90 1.54
C GLU A 62 -1.79 4.96 0.94
N VAL A 63 -1.01 4.62 -0.09
CA VAL A 63 0.10 5.46 -0.57
C VAL A 63 0.00 5.86 -2.04
N ILE A 64 -1.21 5.98 -2.58
CA ILE A 64 -1.41 6.48 -3.94
C ILE A 64 -0.84 7.91 -4.06
N GLY A 65 0.13 8.07 -4.95
CA GLY A 65 0.85 9.35 -5.13
C GLY A 65 2.05 9.55 -4.21
N GLN A 66 2.32 8.64 -3.28
CA GLN A 66 3.49 8.65 -2.41
C GLN A 66 4.75 8.23 -3.15
N LYS A 67 5.86 8.86 -2.78
CA LYS A 67 7.20 8.45 -3.23
C LYS A 67 8.06 8.02 -2.05
N TYR A 68 8.82 6.97 -2.27
CA TYR A 68 10.00 6.62 -1.51
C TYR A 68 11.22 7.09 -2.29
N LYS A 69 11.97 8.07 -1.75
CA LYS A 69 12.97 8.82 -2.52
C LYS A 69 12.31 9.39 -3.79
N ASN A 70 12.78 9.04 -4.97
CA ASN A 70 12.25 9.52 -6.24
C ASN A 70 11.33 8.51 -6.96
N LYS A 71 11.12 7.31 -6.40
CA LYS A 71 10.36 6.23 -7.01
C LYS A 71 8.98 6.10 -6.35
N MET A 72 7.94 5.85 -7.15
CA MET A 72 6.58 5.71 -6.64
C MET A 72 6.45 4.46 -5.76
N CYS A 73 5.80 4.58 -4.61
CA CYS A 73 5.34 3.42 -3.84
C CYS A 73 4.35 2.60 -4.69
N GLY A 74 4.36 1.28 -4.53
CA GLY A 74 3.66 0.35 -5.40
C GLY A 74 4.47 -0.12 -6.61
N SER A 75 5.75 0.27 -6.72
CA SER A 75 6.63 -0.13 -7.83
C SER A 75 7.86 -0.93 -7.42
N PHE A 76 7.90 -1.39 -6.17
CA PHE A 76 9.04 -2.11 -5.61
C PHE A 76 8.80 -3.61 -5.49
N GLY A 77 7.54 -4.02 -5.28
CA GLY A 77 7.16 -5.42 -5.12
C GLY A 77 7.17 -6.21 -6.43
N ASP A 78 7.25 -7.54 -6.31
CA ASP A 78 6.97 -8.45 -7.42
C ASP A 78 5.50 -8.32 -7.86
N ILE A 79 4.64 -8.00 -6.90
CA ILE A 79 3.24 -7.63 -7.07
C ILE A 79 2.90 -6.53 -6.06
N SER A 80 2.08 -5.57 -6.48
CA SER A 80 1.62 -4.51 -5.59
C SER A 80 0.12 -4.31 -5.69
N THR A 81 -0.50 -3.91 -4.58
CA THR A 81 -1.95 -3.69 -4.48
C THR A 81 -2.26 -2.24 -4.14
N PHE A 82 -3.31 -1.71 -4.75
CA PHE A 82 -3.86 -0.37 -4.47
C PHE A 82 -5.32 -0.48 -4.11
N SER A 83 -5.79 0.43 -3.25
CA SER A 83 -7.20 0.55 -2.88
C SER A 83 -7.81 1.82 -3.47
N PHE A 84 -9.03 1.69 -3.99
CA PHE A 84 -9.88 2.80 -4.43
C PHE A 84 -11.13 2.93 -3.56
N TYR A 85 -11.03 2.49 -2.30
CA TYR A 85 -12.08 2.66 -1.31
C TYR A 85 -12.44 4.14 -1.11
N ALA A 86 -13.63 4.41 -0.60
CA ALA A 86 -14.24 5.73 -0.54
C ALA A 86 -13.37 6.84 0.07
N ASN A 87 -12.53 6.52 1.07
CA ASN A 87 -11.71 7.50 1.79
C ASN A 87 -10.28 7.66 1.25
N LYS A 88 -9.90 6.96 0.18
CA LYS A 88 -8.54 7.02 -0.40
C LYS A 88 -8.30 8.34 -1.15
N GLN A 89 -7.06 8.60 -1.54
CA GLN A 89 -6.70 9.82 -2.29
C GLN A 89 -7.45 9.96 -3.61
N ILE A 90 -7.72 8.84 -4.25
CA ILE A 90 -8.68 8.69 -5.34
C ILE A 90 -9.61 7.54 -4.99
N THR A 91 -10.84 7.63 -5.38
CA THR A 91 -11.84 6.61 -5.06
C THR A 91 -12.72 6.26 -6.26
N THR A 92 -13.17 5.01 -6.30
CA THR A 92 -14.20 4.53 -7.20
C THR A 92 -15.45 4.04 -6.43
N GLY A 93 -15.61 4.54 -5.18
CA GLY A 93 -16.55 4.01 -4.18
C GLY A 93 -15.98 2.78 -3.52
N GLU A 94 -15.98 1.69 -4.24
CA GLU A 94 -15.25 0.45 -3.97
C GLU A 94 -14.35 0.13 -5.15
N GLY A 95 -13.26 -0.61 -4.91
CA GLY A 95 -12.36 -1.05 -5.97
C GLY A 95 -10.91 -1.11 -5.53
N GLY A 96 -10.08 -1.62 -6.43
CA GLY A 96 -8.65 -1.74 -6.23
C GLY A 96 -7.94 -2.05 -7.53
N MET A 97 -6.62 -2.09 -7.46
CA MET A 97 -5.78 -2.45 -8.60
C MET A 97 -4.61 -3.29 -8.13
N ILE A 98 -4.30 -4.30 -8.90
CA ILE A 98 -3.07 -5.07 -8.79
C ILE A 98 -2.14 -4.67 -9.93
N VAL A 99 -0.88 -4.42 -9.62
CA VAL A 99 0.17 -4.14 -10.61
C VAL A 99 1.34 -5.10 -10.44
N THR A 100 1.90 -5.54 -11.56
CA THR A 100 3.06 -6.42 -11.61
C THR A 100 3.76 -6.32 -12.96
N ASN A 101 5.07 -6.55 -12.98
CA ASN A 101 5.85 -6.69 -14.21
C ASN A 101 5.96 -8.16 -14.65
N ASP A 102 5.49 -9.12 -13.85
CA ASP A 102 5.50 -10.53 -14.18
C ASP A 102 4.27 -10.90 -15.02
N LYS A 103 4.50 -11.39 -16.24
CA LYS A 103 3.44 -11.79 -17.17
C LYS A 103 2.57 -12.94 -16.64
N LYS A 104 3.17 -13.91 -15.93
CA LYS A 104 2.43 -15.07 -15.38
C LYS A 104 1.50 -14.62 -14.24
N ILE A 105 2.01 -13.78 -13.33
CA ILE A 105 1.20 -13.19 -12.25
C ILE A 105 0.06 -12.36 -12.84
N ASN A 106 0.34 -11.52 -13.86
CA ASN A 106 -0.69 -10.71 -14.51
C ASN A 106 -1.80 -11.57 -15.13
N LEU A 107 -1.45 -12.63 -15.86
CA LEU A 107 -2.43 -13.55 -16.48
C LEU A 107 -3.27 -14.27 -15.40
N LYS A 108 -2.64 -14.79 -14.34
CA LYS A 108 -3.37 -15.45 -13.24
C LYS A 108 -4.31 -14.47 -12.53
N CYS A 109 -3.87 -13.24 -12.24
CA CYS A 109 -4.72 -12.21 -11.63
C CYS A 109 -5.91 -11.85 -12.52
N LYS A 110 -5.71 -11.73 -13.85
CA LYS A 110 -6.81 -11.48 -14.79
C LYS A 110 -7.82 -12.61 -14.82
N SER A 111 -7.36 -13.85 -14.80
CA SER A 111 -8.21 -15.04 -14.74
C SER A 111 -9.03 -15.06 -13.44
N LEU A 112 -8.36 -14.98 -12.29
CA LEU A 112 -8.99 -15.00 -10.97
C LEU A 112 -10.05 -13.88 -10.81
N ARG A 113 -9.74 -12.65 -11.26
CA ARG A 113 -10.64 -11.51 -11.25
C ARG A 113 -11.90 -11.70 -12.09
N ASN A 114 -11.83 -12.54 -13.11
CA ASN A 114 -12.88 -12.78 -14.10
C ASN A 114 -13.43 -14.20 -13.99
N LEU A 115 -13.69 -14.67 -12.77
CA LEU A 115 -14.34 -15.96 -12.51
C LEU A 115 -13.58 -17.19 -13.06
N CYS A 116 -12.31 -17.06 -13.41
CA CYS A 116 -11.53 -18.11 -14.06
C CYS A 116 -12.23 -18.73 -15.28
N PHE A 117 -12.93 -17.92 -16.08
CA PHE A 117 -13.50 -18.41 -17.34
C PHE A 117 -12.41 -18.97 -18.26
N GLY A 118 -12.67 -20.13 -18.84
CA GLY A 118 -11.82 -20.75 -19.83
C GLY A 118 -11.69 -19.87 -21.09
N GLU A 119 -10.53 -19.94 -21.74
CA GLU A 119 -10.25 -19.13 -22.94
C GLU A 119 -11.19 -19.45 -24.11
N LYS A 120 -11.57 -20.71 -24.28
CA LYS A 120 -12.40 -21.19 -25.41
C LYS A 120 -13.90 -21.21 -25.10
N ASN A 121 -14.27 -21.29 -23.83
CA ASN A 121 -15.66 -21.38 -23.41
C ASN A 121 -15.87 -20.55 -22.16
N ARG A 122 -16.58 -19.42 -22.32
CA ARG A 122 -16.82 -18.42 -21.27
C ARG A 122 -17.50 -18.99 -20.01
N PHE A 123 -18.27 -20.04 -20.12
CA PHE A 123 -19.02 -20.60 -19.00
C PHE A 123 -18.37 -21.85 -18.40
N ASN A 124 -17.20 -22.26 -18.91
CA ASN A 124 -16.34 -23.23 -18.24
C ASN A 124 -15.36 -22.50 -17.34
N HIS A 125 -15.26 -22.94 -16.09
CA HIS A 125 -14.35 -22.36 -15.10
C HIS A 125 -13.16 -23.30 -14.93
N ASP A 126 -11.96 -22.82 -15.24
CA ASP A 126 -10.73 -23.61 -15.12
C ASP A 126 -10.25 -23.70 -13.65
N ASP A 127 -10.76 -22.82 -12.78
CA ASP A 127 -10.40 -22.73 -11.36
C ASP A 127 -11.48 -21.93 -10.62
N ILE A 128 -11.38 -21.84 -9.29
CA ILE A 128 -12.22 -20.94 -8.48
C ILE A 128 -11.75 -19.51 -8.68
N GLY A 129 -12.64 -18.66 -9.15
CA GLY A 129 -12.38 -17.23 -9.37
C GLY A 129 -13.51 -16.35 -8.85
N TRP A 130 -13.31 -15.04 -8.95
CA TRP A 130 -14.22 -14.04 -8.40
C TRP A 130 -14.64 -13.02 -9.46
N ASN A 131 -15.78 -12.40 -9.26
CA ASN A 131 -16.13 -11.20 -10.00
C ASN A 131 -15.57 -9.96 -9.31
N TYR A 132 -14.29 -9.69 -9.53
CA TYR A 132 -13.59 -8.50 -9.04
C TYR A 132 -13.26 -7.51 -10.17
N ARG A 133 -14.14 -7.44 -11.16
CA ARG A 133 -14.01 -6.52 -12.29
C ARG A 133 -14.46 -5.11 -11.90
N LEU A 134 -13.62 -4.13 -12.18
CA LEU A 134 -13.99 -2.73 -12.10
C LEU A 134 -14.92 -2.38 -13.25
N SER A 135 -16.06 -1.77 -12.96
CA SER A 135 -16.98 -1.30 -14.01
C SER A 135 -16.42 -0.06 -14.73
N ASN A 136 -16.90 0.21 -15.96
CA ASN A 136 -16.51 1.41 -16.70
C ASN A 136 -16.87 2.70 -15.96
N ILE A 137 -17.98 2.72 -15.23
CA ILE A 137 -18.41 3.86 -14.42
C ILE A 137 -17.40 4.11 -13.31
N GLN A 138 -17.01 3.08 -12.57
CA GLN A 138 -15.99 3.17 -11.53
C GLN A 138 -14.64 3.60 -12.11
N ALA A 139 -14.24 3.03 -13.24
CA ALA A 139 -12.98 3.38 -13.91
C ALA A 139 -12.97 4.86 -14.34
N ALA A 140 -14.09 5.38 -14.87
CA ALA A 140 -14.23 6.79 -15.26
C ALA A 140 -14.09 7.74 -14.06
N LEU A 141 -14.73 7.40 -12.92
CA LEU A 141 -14.58 8.13 -11.65
C LEU A 141 -13.12 8.18 -11.18
N GLY A 142 -12.45 7.03 -11.18
CA GLY A 142 -11.04 6.94 -10.79
C GLY A 142 -10.13 7.72 -11.71
N LEU A 143 -10.31 7.60 -13.03
CA LEU A 143 -9.48 8.28 -14.04
C LEU A 143 -9.60 9.80 -13.95
N SER A 144 -10.81 10.34 -13.71
CA SER A 144 -11.02 11.77 -13.55
C SER A 144 -10.25 12.35 -12.36
N GLN A 145 -10.16 11.59 -11.27
CA GLN A 145 -9.42 11.98 -10.07
C GLN A 145 -7.91 11.78 -10.23
N LEU A 146 -7.50 10.70 -10.91
CA LEU A 146 -6.08 10.42 -11.19
C LEU A 146 -5.42 11.55 -11.98
N LYS A 147 -6.13 12.14 -12.95
CA LYS A 147 -5.65 13.33 -13.67
C LYS A 147 -5.34 14.52 -12.75
N ARG A 148 -5.94 14.58 -11.57
CA ARG A 148 -5.79 15.65 -10.58
C ARG A 148 -4.97 15.23 -9.35
N ILE A 149 -4.38 14.03 -9.33
CA ILE A 149 -3.73 13.45 -8.15
C ILE A 149 -2.69 14.38 -7.51
N LYS A 150 -1.91 15.09 -8.31
CA LYS A 150 -0.91 16.07 -7.81
C LYS A 150 -1.57 17.18 -6.99
N LYS A 151 -2.74 17.69 -7.41
CA LYS A 151 -3.50 18.72 -6.70
C LYS A 151 -4.10 18.16 -5.41
N ILE A 152 -4.62 16.94 -5.46
CA ILE A 152 -5.19 16.24 -4.29
C ILE A 152 -4.11 16.01 -3.23
N VAL A 153 -2.96 15.45 -3.61
CA VAL A 153 -1.82 15.20 -2.71
C VAL A 153 -1.34 16.51 -2.09
N LYS A 154 -1.13 17.56 -2.90
CA LYS A 154 -0.72 18.88 -2.39
C LYS A 154 -1.69 19.43 -1.34
N ARG A 155 -3.01 19.28 -1.56
CA ARG A 155 -4.02 19.72 -0.60
C ARG A 155 -3.98 18.90 0.70
N LYS A 156 -3.83 17.59 0.59
CA LYS A 156 -3.68 16.69 1.75
C LYS A 156 -2.43 17.04 2.57
N GLU A 157 -1.29 17.28 1.92
CA GLU A 157 -0.07 17.74 2.58
C GLU A 157 -0.26 19.05 3.35
N GLN A 158 -0.97 20.02 2.79
CA GLN A 158 -1.28 21.29 3.47
C GLN A 158 -2.12 21.05 4.74
N ILE A 159 -3.16 20.23 4.64
CA ILE A 159 -4.02 19.86 5.77
C ILE A 159 -3.20 19.16 6.85
N GLY A 160 -2.45 18.12 6.48
CA GLY A 160 -1.65 17.33 7.42
C GLY A 160 -0.58 18.15 8.14
N LYS A 161 0.10 19.05 7.43
CA LYS A 161 1.06 19.99 8.04
C LYS A 161 0.40 20.92 9.03
N LYS A 162 -0.83 21.39 8.77
CA LYS A 162 -1.59 22.22 9.72
C LYS A 162 -1.94 21.44 10.98
N TYR A 163 -2.42 20.19 10.83
CA TYR A 163 -2.63 19.30 11.98
C TYR A 163 -1.33 19.10 12.78
N TYR A 164 -0.23 18.78 12.08
CA TYR A 164 1.06 18.61 12.74
C TYR A 164 1.49 19.83 13.53
N SER A 165 1.37 21.04 12.98
CA SER A 165 1.79 22.29 13.64
C SER A 165 1.01 22.60 14.93
N ILE A 166 -0.21 22.09 15.04
CA ILE A 166 -1.08 22.26 16.22
C ILE A 166 -0.82 21.12 17.22
N LEU A 167 -0.93 19.87 16.78
CA LEU A 167 -0.96 18.72 17.67
C LEU A 167 0.42 18.32 18.20
N ASN A 168 1.50 18.58 17.46
CA ASN A 168 2.86 18.28 17.90
C ASN A 168 3.33 19.12 19.12
N LYS A 169 2.58 20.16 19.47
CA LYS A 169 2.84 20.98 20.66
C LYS A 169 2.34 20.33 21.95
N ASN A 170 1.44 19.37 21.86
CA ASN A 170 0.91 18.66 23.02
C ASN A 170 1.79 17.43 23.33
N PRO A 171 2.45 17.38 24.52
CA PRO A 171 3.33 16.28 24.89
C PRO A 171 2.60 14.92 25.00
N ASN A 172 1.28 14.94 25.22
CA ASN A 172 0.45 13.73 25.33
C ASN A 172 0.01 13.18 23.97
N ILE A 173 0.37 13.83 22.87
CA ILE A 173 0.03 13.39 21.52
C ILE A 173 1.29 13.03 20.76
N GLN A 174 1.31 11.84 20.18
CA GLN A 174 2.28 11.49 19.15
C GLN A 174 1.60 11.59 17.78
N ILE A 175 2.21 12.31 16.87
CA ILE A 175 1.77 12.48 15.49
C ILE A 175 2.96 12.23 14.56
N LEU A 176 2.72 11.61 13.39
CA LEU A 176 3.78 11.36 12.41
C LEU A 176 4.36 12.66 11.86
N LYS A 177 5.68 12.71 11.74
CA LYS A 177 6.41 13.88 11.20
C LYS A 177 6.01 14.13 9.74
N PRO A 178 6.11 15.40 9.27
CA PRO A 178 5.83 15.73 7.86
C PRO A 178 6.79 15.08 6.85
N SER A 179 7.99 14.68 7.29
CA SER A 179 8.99 14.05 6.43
C SER A 179 10.00 13.23 7.22
N CYS A 180 10.66 12.32 6.51
CA CYS A 180 11.87 11.62 6.96
C CYS A 180 12.95 11.74 5.87
N SER A 181 14.10 11.06 6.04
CA SER A 181 15.24 11.10 5.12
C SER A 181 14.91 10.62 3.69
N PHE A 182 13.88 9.82 3.50
CA PHE A 182 13.55 9.21 2.22
C PHE A 182 12.14 9.53 1.69
N ALA A 183 11.29 10.24 2.48
CA ALA A 183 9.93 10.54 2.05
C ALA A 183 9.34 11.77 2.71
N LYS A 184 8.36 12.38 2.02
CA LYS A 184 7.41 13.34 2.59
C LYS A 184 6.11 12.60 2.86
N ASN A 185 5.44 12.89 3.97
CA ASN A 185 4.12 12.34 4.27
C ASN A 185 3.06 13.04 3.41
N ILE A 186 2.27 12.28 2.66
CA ILE A 186 1.18 12.82 1.84
C ILE A 186 -0.18 12.80 2.56
N TYR A 187 -0.22 12.31 3.79
CA TYR A 187 -1.39 12.35 4.69
C TYR A 187 -2.69 11.82 4.07
N TRP A 188 -2.74 10.51 3.76
CA TRP A 188 -4.04 9.88 3.47
C TRP A 188 -5.01 10.18 4.62
N VAL A 189 -4.57 9.96 5.85
CA VAL A 189 -5.24 10.33 7.10
C VAL A 189 -4.24 11.01 8.03
N VAL A 190 -4.74 11.66 9.07
CA VAL A 190 -3.90 12.16 10.17
C VAL A 190 -4.11 11.24 11.37
N GLY A 191 -3.21 10.28 11.53
CA GLY A 191 -3.18 9.40 12.69
C GLY A 191 -2.52 10.09 13.88
N ILE A 192 -3.02 9.80 15.07
CA ILE A 192 -2.43 10.24 16.37
C ILE A 192 -2.42 9.08 17.35
N VAL A 193 -1.45 9.07 18.24
CA VAL A 193 -1.46 8.22 19.42
C VAL A 193 -1.54 9.12 20.66
N ILE A 194 -2.51 8.85 21.51
CA ILE A 194 -2.66 9.53 22.81
C ILE A 194 -1.82 8.76 23.82
N LYS A 195 -0.87 9.45 24.42
CA LYS A 195 -0.04 8.88 25.49
C LYS A 195 -0.83 8.99 26.79
N ASN A 196 -1.21 7.84 27.35
CA ASN A 196 -1.79 7.81 28.70
C ASN A 196 -0.67 8.07 29.71
N ASN A 197 -0.67 9.24 30.31
CA ASN A 197 0.01 9.44 31.58
C ASN A 197 -0.93 8.90 32.68
N LYS A 198 -0.78 7.63 33.03
CA LYS A 198 -1.24 7.12 34.31
C LYS A 198 -0.16 7.32 35.33
#